data_16135112306d4830408cefe5f763ba80
#
_entry.id   16135112306d4830408cefe5f763ba80
#
_cell.length_a   1.000
_cell.length_b   1.000
_cell.length_c   1.000
_cell.angle_alpha   90.00
_cell.angle_beta   90.00
_cell.angle_gamma   90.00
#
_symmetry.space_group_name_H-M   'P 1'
#
loop_
_entity.id
_entity.type
_entity.pdbx_description
1 polymer ?
#
loop_
_entity_poly.entity_id
_entity_poly.type
_entity_poly.pdbx_seq_one_letter_code
_entity_poly.pdbx_strand_id
1 'polypeptide(L)'
;MAKKKILLLSDDLRLTSGIATVSRDMVIGTVKDFDWIQLGAAINHPDNGKVFDLSEDAKRMTGVEDASVKIYCYNSYGDSMMIRRLMEQEKPDAILHFTDPRFWGWLYNMEHEIRTKIPLLYLNIWDGAGLVGDTATDPMWNKEAYSSCDLLMAISKQTYGINHRILERFGEEIPEHRITYVPHGIDTSMFFPVDKNNEEFIEEDNRIRGNNKDKFVVMWNNRNIHRKHPGDVVLAYKHLCQLVDKNGGNASEDCLLLMHTQPIDHNGTDLVSLVGELCNEYPVLFDDKIVPSNKLNILYNCADVVINMASNEGFGLGTAEAITAGTPIVVNVTGGLQDQCGFINPETNTYFTEDDYVKVHTLHRKDEWGNLKHGEWVKPVWPSNISVQGSVPTPYIFDDRADFRDIGNALYDWYTTPKEERKAAGLKGREFISNPEVGMSRTLMADRISKSINDTFDNFNPRKKFSLHLA
;
A
#
# COMPACT_ATOMS: atom_id res chain seq x y z
N MET A 1 7.98 -0.79 33.39
CA MET A 1 7.26 -2.07 33.23
C MET A 1 7.95 -2.84 32.13
N ALA A 2 7.90 -4.17 32.10
CA ALA A 2 8.41 -4.92 30.97
C ALA A 2 7.57 -4.58 29.72
N LYS A 3 8.20 -4.53 28.53
CA LYS A 3 7.51 -4.32 27.27
C LYS A 3 6.50 -5.45 27.02
N LYS A 4 5.39 -5.11 26.40
CA LYS A 4 4.43 -6.10 25.91
C LYS A 4 5.01 -6.82 24.68
N LYS A 5 4.76 -8.13 24.59
CA LYS A 5 5.27 -8.99 23.53
C LYS A 5 4.20 -9.25 22.47
N ILE A 6 4.47 -8.89 21.24
CA ILE A 6 3.55 -9.04 20.12
C ILE A 6 4.01 -10.17 19.19
N LEU A 7 3.12 -11.13 18.91
CA LEU A 7 3.34 -12.15 17.89
C LEU A 7 2.78 -11.66 16.56
N LEU A 8 3.66 -11.28 15.64
CA LEU A 8 3.33 -10.85 14.28
C LEU A 8 3.21 -12.06 13.34
N LEU A 9 2.10 -12.17 12.65
CA LEU A 9 1.84 -13.15 11.59
C LEU A 9 1.83 -12.44 10.23
N SER A 10 2.92 -12.57 9.48
CA SER A 10 3.08 -11.86 8.19
C SER A 10 4.16 -12.51 7.33
N ASP A 11 4.41 -11.96 6.13
CA ASP A 11 5.61 -12.29 5.36
C ASP A 11 6.87 -12.01 6.21
N ASP A 12 7.88 -12.88 6.12
CA ASP A 12 9.16 -12.68 6.82
C ASP A 12 9.73 -11.29 6.51
N LEU A 13 9.94 -10.49 7.54
CA LEU A 13 10.39 -9.08 7.43
C LEU A 13 11.76 -8.91 6.74
N ARG A 14 12.51 -9.97 6.50
CA ARG A 14 13.78 -9.97 5.76
C ARG A 14 13.59 -10.07 4.24
N LEU A 15 12.39 -10.44 3.79
CA LEU A 15 12.07 -10.56 2.35
C LEU A 15 11.86 -9.17 1.71
N THR A 16 11.69 -9.18 0.38
CA THR A 16 11.58 -7.97 -0.44
C THR A 16 10.14 -7.65 -0.87
N SER A 17 9.12 -8.36 -0.34
CA SER A 17 7.71 -8.04 -0.63
C SER A 17 7.28 -6.72 0.05
N GLY A 18 6.23 -6.08 -0.47
CA GLY A 18 5.64 -4.90 0.17
C GLY A 18 5.18 -5.18 1.60
N ILE A 19 4.59 -6.36 1.86
CA ILE A 19 4.19 -6.80 3.20
C ILE A 19 5.42 -6.93 4.11
N ALA A 20 6.50 -7.56 3.64
CA ALA A 20 7.74 -7.71 4.40
C ALA A 20 8.37 -6.35 4.73
N THR A 21 8.36 -5.41 3.79
CA THR A 21 8.88 -4.05 3.99
C THR A 21 8.09 -3.32 5.07
N VAL A 22 6.76 -3.32 4.99
CA VAL A 22 5.91 -2.67 6.01
C VAL A 22 6.01 -3.38 7.36
N SER A 23 6.11 -4.73 7.38
CA SER A 23 6.36 -5.49 8.63
C SER A 23 7.65 -5.06 9.29
N ARG A 24 8.73 -4.90 8.54
CA ARG A 24 10.02 -4.42 9.04
C ARG A 24 9.92 -2.99 9.58
N ASP A 25 9.29 -2.08 8.84
CA ASP A 25 9.14 -0.69 9.25
C ASP A 25 8.26 -0.56 10.50
N MET A 26 7.21 -1.36 10.62
CA MET A 26 6.39 -1.46 11.82
C MET A 26 7.20 -1.94 13.02
N VAL A 27 7.90 -3.07 12.89
CA VAL A 27 8.71 -3.67 13.97
C VAL A 27 9.80 -2.69 14.42
N ILE A 28 10.60 -2.16 13.50
CA ILE A 28 11.69 -1.24 13.81
C ILE A 28 11.16 0.08 14.38
N GLY A 29 10.04 0.61 13.88
CA GLY A 29 9.44 1.84 14.38
C GLY A 29 8.87 1.74 15.79
N THR A 30 8.48 0.54 16.22
CA THR A 30 7.81 0.30 17.51
C THR A 30 8.59 -0.58 18.49
N VAL A 31 9.83 -0.95 18.17
CA VAL A 31 10.69 -1.78 19.04
C VAL A 31 11.01 -1.12 20.40
N LYS A 32 10.86 0.19 20.51
CA LYS A 32 10.95 0.94 21.76
C LYS A 32 9.76 0.62 22.71
N ASP A 33 8.60 0.26 22.16
CA ASP A 33 7.34 0.07 22.88
C ASP A 33 7.02 -1.40 23.12
N PHE A 34 7.42 -2.29 22.17
CA PHE A 34 7.08 -3.71 22.18
C PHE A 34 8.28 -4.62 21.92
N ASP A 35 8.23 -5.83 22.49
CA ASP A 35 9.04 -6.96 22.07
C ASP A 35 8.34 -7.69 20.92
N TRP A 36 9.07 -8.02 19.86
CA TRP A 36 8.49 -8.61 18.67
C TRP A 36 8.92 -10.05 18.46
N ILE A 37 7.93 -10.90 18.23
CA ILE A 37 8.12 -12.25 17.70
C ILE A 37 7.38 -12.31 16.38
N GLN A 38 8.00 -12.84 15.35
CA GLN A 38 7.35 -13.04 14.07
C GLN A 38 7.27 -14.52 13.71
N LEU A 39 6.09 -14.98 13.28
CA LEU A 39 5.98 -16.12 12.38
C LEU A 39 6.19 -15.59 10.97
N GLY A 40 7.42 -15.66 10.48
CA GLY A 40 7.85 -15.16 9.18
C GLY A 40 7.46 -16.15 8.10
N ALA A 41 6.38 -15.85 7.39
CA ALA A 41 5.81 -16.70 6.35
C ALA A 41 6.40 -16.41 4.96
N ALA A 42 6.49 -17.43 4.13
CA ALA A 42 6.69 -17.32 2.68
C ALA A 42 6.26 -18.61 1.98
N ILE A 43 5.79 -18.49 0.75
CA ILE A 43 5.62 -19.69 -0.11
C ILE A 43 7.00 -20.21 -0.43
N ASN A 44 7.29 -21.48 -0.05
CA ASN A 44 8.61 -22.09 -0.20
C ASN A 44 9.72 -21.30 0.51
N HIS A 45 9.57 -21.09 1.82
CA HIS A 45 10.52 -20.32 2.63
C HIS A 45 11.92 -20.95 2.62
N PRO A 46 13.00 -20.23 2.22
CA PRO A 46 14.36 -20.78 2.10
C PRO A 46 14.93 -21.22 3.46
N ASP A 47 14.50 -20.61 4.55
CA ASP A 47 14.95 -20.90 5.91
C ASP A 47 13.89 -21.64 6.75
N ASN A 48 12.96 -22.35 6.13
CA ASN A 48 11.89 -23.04 6.84
C ASN A 48 12.39 -23.84 8.05
N GLY A 49 11.75 -23.63 9.22
CA GLY A 49 12.09 -24.29 10.47
C GLY A 49 13.26 -23.67 11.25
N LYS A 50 13.95 -22.66 10.71
CA LYS A 50 14.99 -21.91 11.42
C LYS A 50 14.39 -20.81 12.29
N VAL A 51 15.13 -20.43 13.33
CA VAL A 51 14.82 -19.32 14.21
C VAL A 51 15.98 -18.33 14.16
N PHE A 52 15.67 -17.05 13.99
CA PHE A 52 16.65 -15.98 14.00
C PHE A 52 16.35 -14.99 15.10
N ASP A 53 17.39 -14.62 15.85
CA ASP A 53 17.34 -13.50 16.78
C ASP A 53 17.97 -12.27 16.08
N LEU A 54 17.16 -11.26 15.83
CA LEU A 54 17.55 -10.02 15.19
C LEU A 54 17.65 -8.85 16.18
N SER A 55 17.67 -9.13 17.47
CA SER A 55 17.70 -8.10 18.53
C SER A 55 18.91 -7.18 18.40
N GLU A 56 20.11 -7.72 18.14
CA GLU A 56 21.32 -6.91 17.95
C GLU A 56 21.26 -6.03 16.69
N ASP A 57 20.65 -6.51 15.63
CA ASP A 57 20.43 -5.71 14.41
C ASP A 57 19.44 -4.57 14.70
N ALA A 58 18.34 -4.86 15.40
CA ALA A 58 17.36 -3.85 15.80
C ALA A 58 17.97 -2.79 16.72
N LYS A 59 18.80 -3.18 17.72
CA LYS A 59 19.54 -2.25 18.59
C LYS A 59 20.44 -1.32 17.77
N ARG A 60 21.21 -1.89 16.84
CA ARG A 60 22.11 -1.12 15.99
C ARG A 60 21.37 -0.13 15.09
N MET A 61 20.21 -0.52 14.55
CA MET A 61 19.40 0.32 13.66
C MET A 61 18.65 1.44 14.39
N THR A 62 18.24 1.19 15.62
CA THR A 62 17.32 2.09 16.34
C THR A 62 17.95 2.81 17.53
N GLY A 63 19.08 2.32 18.05
CA GLY A 63 19.68 2.80 19.31
C GLY A 63 18.89 2.37 20.57
N VAL A 64 17.90 1.51 20.44
CA VAL A 64 17.11 0.99 21.58
C VAL A 64 17.81 -0.21 22.19
N GLU A 65 18.46 -0.03 23.34
CA GLU A 65 19.32 -1.02 23.99
C GLU A 65 18.59 -2.31 24.40
N ASP A 66 17.31 -2.22 24.73
CA ASP A 66 16.45 -3.32 25.12
C ASP A 66 15.57 -3.83 23.97
N ALA A 67 15.93 -3.53 22.71
CA ALA A 67 15.20 -4.03 21.54
C ALA A 67 15.24 -5.58 21.50
N SER A 68 14.08 -6.19 21.25
CA SER A 68 13.93 -7.64 21.14
C SER A 68 13.11 -8.00 19.91
N VAL A 69 13.73 -8.71 18.96
CA VAL A 69 13.11 -9.15 17.71
C VAL A 69 13.54 -10.58 17.39
N LYS A 70 12.57 -11.51 17.31
CA LYS A 70 12.82 -12.91 16.99
C LYS A 70 11.91 -13.37 15.85
N ILE A 71 12.44 -14.13 14.89
CA ILE A 71 11.71 -14.68 13.75
C ILE A 71 11.73 -16.20 13.76
N TYR A 72 10.56 -16.79 13.62
CA TYR A 72 10.35 -18.20 13.32
C TYR A 72 9.99 -18.34 11.85
N CYS A 73 10.91 -18.85 11.04
CA CYS A 73 10.69 -19.01 9.60
C CYS A 73 9.80 -20.21 9.32
N TYR A 74 8.73 -19.99 8.57
CA TYR A 74 7.75 -21.03 8.32
C TYR A 74 7.31 -21.06 6.85
N ASN A 75 7.17 -22.29 6.34
CA ASN A 75 6.70 -22.52 4.99
C ASN A 75 5.17 -22.27 4.92
N SER A 76 4.70 -21.61 3.86
CA SER A 76 3.30 -21.23 3.74
C SER A 76 2.87 -20.22 4.82
N TYR A 77 1.60 -20.21 5.21
CA TYR A 77 0.99 -19.22 6.12
C TYR A 77 0.71 -19.77 7.53
N GLY A 78 1.43 -20.80 7.94
CA GLY A 78 1.29 -21.40 9.27
C GLY A 78 0.06 -22.29 9.42
N ASP A 79 -0.14 -22.77 10.65
CA ASP A 79 -1.28 -23.60 11.04
C ASP A 79 -1.59 -23.46 12.54
N SER A 80 -2.73 -24.02 12.95
CA SER A 80 -3.21 -23.94 14.33
C SER A 80 -2.29 -24.61 15.35
N MET A 81 -1.53 -25.65 14.97
CA MET A 81 -0.61 -26.33 15.90
C MET A 81 0.64 -25.46 16.15
N MET A 82 1.15 -24.81 15.09
CA MET A 82 2.29 -23.93 15.20
C MET A 82 1.98 -22.73 16.11
N ILE A 83 0.82 -22.11 15.96
CA ILE A 83 0.41 -20.98 16.83
C ILE A 83 0.27 -21.43 18.28
N ARG A 84 -0.33 -22.57 18.59
CA ARG A 84 -0.40 -23.07 19.98
C ARG A 84 0.97 -23.24 20.60
N ARG A 85 1.94 -23.80 19.84
CA ARG A 85 3.33 -23.95 20.29
C ARG A 85 3.99 -22.59 20.56
N LEU A 86 3.83 -21.62 19.65
CA LEU A 86 4.38 -20.28 19.84
C LEU A 86 3.74 -19.56 21.03
N MET A 87 2.42 -19.66 21.20
CA MET A 87 1.72 -19.10 22.35
C MET A 87 2.20 -19.71 23.69
N GLU A 88 2.46 -21.01 23.73
CA GLU A 88 2.97 -21.69 24.91
C GLU A 88 4.44 -21.34 25.21
N GLN A 89 5.27 -21.33 24.17
CA GLN A 89 6.72 -21.12 24.28
C GLN A 89 7.06 -19.66 24.54
N GLU A 90 6.50 -18.74 23.77
CA GLU A 90 6.86 -17.33 23.76
C GLU A 90 5.96 -16.47 24.65
N LYS A 91 4.75 -16.95 24.95
CA LYS A 91 3.75 -16.27 25.79
C LYS A 91 3.52 -14.82 25.36
N PRO A 92 3.11 -14.58 24.11
CA PRO A 92 2.83 -13.23 23.64
C PRO A 92 1.66 -12.61 24.41
N ASP A 93 1.64 -11.28 24.48
CA ASP A 93 0.55 -10.50 25.06
C ASP A 93 -0.55 -10.20 24.03
N ALA A 94 -0.23 -10.23 22.72
CA ALA A 94 -1.18 -10.09 21.62
C ALA A 94 -0.70 -10.85 20.38
N ILE A 95 -1.64 -11.16 19.47
CA ILE A 95 -1.35 -11.60 18.10
C ILE A 95 -1.76 -10.50 17.13
N LEU A 96 -0.84 -10.10 16.24
CA LEU A 96 -1.10 -9.19 15.15
C LEU A 96 -0.96 -9.92 13.81
N HIS A 97 -2.03 -9.98 13.03
CA HIS A 97 -2.01 -10.48 11.67
C HIS A 97 -1.83 -9.33 10.67
N PHE A 98 -0.96 -9.51 9.69
CA PHE A 98 -0.73 -8.56 8.60
C PHE A 98 -0.41 -9.29 7.29
N THR A 99 -1.40 -9.79 6.62
CA THR A 99 -1.40 -10.28 5.22
C THR A 99 -2.83 -10.40 4.73
N ASP A 100 -3.03 -11.08 3.59
CA ASP A 100 -4.35 -11.37 3.03
C ASP A 100 -5.11 -12.38 3.93
N PRO A 101 -6.28 -12.03 4.44
CA PRO A 101 -7.01 -12.86 5.41
C PRO A 101 -7.50 -14.20 4.82
N ARG A 102 -7.62 -14.31 3.49
CA ARG A 102 -8.11 -15.51 2.81
C ARG A 102 -7.25 -16.75 3.06
N PHE A 103 -5.96 -16.55 3.30
CA PHE A 103 -5.02 -17.65 3.60
C PHE A 103 -4.94 -17.99 5.09
N TRP A 104 -5.64 -17.24 5.96
CA TRP A 104 -5.57 -17.35 7.41
C TRP A 104 -6.90 -17.77 8.06
N GLY A 105 -7.80 -18.40 7.32
CA GLY A 105 -9.09 -18.86 7.84
C GLY A 105 -8.95 -19.72 9.10
N TRP A 106 -7.88 -20.53 9.20
CA TRP A 106 -7.57 -21.33 10.37
C TRP A 106 -7.30 -20.47 11.63
N LEU A 107 -6.70 -19.28 11.48
CA LEU A 107 -6.45 -18.34 12.59
C LEU A 107 -7.78 -17.79 13.14
N TYR A 108 -8.65 -17.33 12.25
CA TYR A 108 -9.94 -16.77 12.63
C TYR A 108 -10.86 -17.85 13.23
N ASN A 109 -10.79 -19.09 12.76
CA ASN A 109 -11.48 -20.21 13.38
C ASN A 109 -10.99 -20.52 14.82
N MET A 110 -9.80 -20.05 15.20
CA MET A 110 -9.25 -20.16 16.56
C MET A 110 -9.52 -18.93 17.45
N GLU A 111 -10.19 -17.90 16.93
CA GLU A 111 -10.34 -16.60 17.62
C GLU A 111 -10.84 -16.77 19.05
N HIS A 112 -11.80 -17.70 19.27
CA HIS A 112 -12.34 -17.93 20.59
C HIS A 112 -11.30 -18.50 21.58
N GLU A 113 -10.43 -19.42 21.13
CA GLU A 113 -9.33 -19.95 21.95
C GLU A 113 -8.32 -18.85 22.30
N ILE A 114 -7.95 -18.02 21.31
CA ILE A 114 -6.99 -16.94 21.45
C ILE A 114 -7.52 -15.86 22.40
N ARG A 115 -8.73 -15.35 22.12
CA ARG A 115 -9.33 -14.20 22.80
C ARG A 115 -9.83 -14.50 24.22
N THR A 116 -9.75 -15.75 24.68
CA THR A 116 -9.88 -16.07 26.11
C THR A 116 -8.61 -15.75 26.90
N LYS A 117 -7.51 -15.38 26.25
CA LYS A 117 -6.20 -15.13 26.87
C LYS A 117 -5.62 -13.77 26.48
N ILE A 118 -5.58 -13.47 25.19
CA ILE A 118 -4.91 -12.30 24.60
C ILE A 118 -5.73 -11.74 23.44
N PRO A 119 -5.62 -10.45 23.12
CA PRO A 119 -6.32 -9.86 21.98
C PRO A 119 -5.76 -10.34 20.63
N LEU A 120 -6.65 -10.41 19.64
CA LEU A 120 -6.34 -10.65 18.24
C LEU A 120 -6.50 -9.37 17.44
N LEU A 121 -5.43 -8.95 16.77
CA LEU A 121 -5.32 -7.70 16.04
C LEU A 121 -5.11 -7.98 14.56
N TYR A 122 -5.61 -7.09 13.70
CA TYR A 122 -5.42 -7.22 12.26
C TYR A 122 -5.10 -5.87 11.62
N LEU A 123 -3.95 -5.77 10.94
CA LEU A 123 -3.65 -4.68 10.03
C LEU A 123 -4.23 -5.04 8.66
N ASN A 124 -5.42 -4.50 8.37
CA ASN A 124 -6.25 -4.90 7.23
C ASN A 124 -5.83 -4.19 5.95
N ILE A 125 -5.53 -4.99 4.93
CA ILE A 125 -5.08 -4.56 3.60
C ILE A 125 -6.18 -4.58 2.53
N TRP A 126 -7.42 -4.89 2.89
CA TRP A 126 -8.51 -5.06 1.94
C TRP A 126 -8.98 -3.73 1.35
N ASP A 127 -9.10 -3.65 0.03
CA ASP A 127 -9.38 -2.44 -0.74
C ASP A 127 -10.61 -2.51 -1.65
N GLY A 128 -11.18 -3.69 -1.85
CA GLY A 128 -12.30 -3.87 -2.76
C GLY A 128 -13.60 -3.35 -2.17
N ALA A 129 -14.07 -2.19 -2.61
CA ALA A 129 -15.41 -1.68 -2.40
C ALA A 129 -16.08 -1.41 -3.73
N GLY A 130 -17.40 -1.54 -3.82
CA GLY A 130 -18.13 -1.31 -5.05
C GLY A 130 -19.42 -0.55 -4.84
N LEU A 131 -19.93 0.00 -5.93
CA LEU A 131 -21.25 0.56 -6.02
C LEU A 131 -22.03 -0.16 -7.10
N VAL A 132 -23.22 -0.66 -6.78
CA VAL A 132 -24.16 -1.19 -7.75
C VAL A 132 -25.34 -0.24 -7.81
N GLY A 133 -25.40 0.55 -8.88
CA GLY A 133 -26.29 1.70 -8.93
C GLY A 133 -25.93 2.71 -7.84
N ASP A 134 -26.90 3.12 -7.02
CA ASP A 134 -26.70 4.02 -5.90
C ASP A 134 -26.44 3.26 -4.57
N THR A 135 -26.28 1.95 -4.62
CA THR A 135 -26.06 1.11 -3.44
C THR A 135 -24.62 0.72 -3.29
N ALA A 136 -24.00 1.17 -2.20
CA ALA A 136 -22.68 0.71 -1.83
C ALA A 136 -22.69 -0.76 -1.42
N THR A 137 -21.72 -1.49 -1.92
CA THR A 137 -21.57 -2.93 -1.69
C THR A 137 -20.19 -3.21 -1.18
N ASP A 138 -20.09 -3.47 0.12
CA ASP A 138 -18.85 -3.94 0.72
C ASP A 138 -18.79 -5.47 0.63
N PRO A 139 -17.61 -6.05 0.33
CA PRO A 139 -17.45 -7.51 0.27
C PRO A 139 -17.65 -8.15 1.64
N MET A 140 -18.78 -8.84 1.80
CA MET A 140 -19.20 -9.43 3.08
C MET A 140 -18.46 -10.73 3.44
N TRP A 141 -17.76 -11.33 2.52
CA TRP A 141 -17.09 -12.62 2.70
C TRP A 141 -15.82 -12.54 3.59
N ASN A 142 -15.33 -11.33 3.94
CA ASN A 142 -14.27 -11.13 4.93
C ASN A 142 -14.80 -10.87 6.36
N LYS A 143 -16.13 -10.89 6.58
CA LYS A 143 -16.73 -10.52 7.87
C LYS A 143 -16.19 -11.34 9.04
N GLU A 144 -15.95 -12.63 8.84
CA GLU A 144 -15.46 -13.54 9.89
C GLU A 144 -14.07 -13.10 10.41
N ALA A 145 -13.21 -12.62 9.51
CA ALA A 145 -11.92 -12.06 9.90
C ALA A 145 -12.09 -10.79 10.74
N TYR A 146 -13.00 -9.90 10.35
CA TYR A 146 -13.20 -8.63 11.05
C TYR A 146 -13.87 -8.82 12.40
N SER A 147 -14.91 -9.67 12.48
CA SER A 147 -15.61 -9.99 13.73
C SER A 147 -14.71 -10.71 14.74
N SER A 148 -13.71 -11.44 14.25
CA SER A 148 -12.76 -12.18 15.07
C SER A 148 -11.72 -11.32 15.77
N CYS A 149 -11.59 -10.03 15.40
CA CYS A 149 -10.54 -9.16 15.91
C CYS A 149 -11.04 -8.19 16.98
N ASP A 150 -10.18 -7.91 17.96
CA ASP A 150 -10.35 -6.87 18.97
C ASP A 150 -9.94 -5.50 18.45
N LEU A 151 -9.01 -5.47 17.47
CA LEU A 151 -8.56 -4.27 16.77
C LEU A 151 -8.43 -4.54 15.28
N LEU A 152 -8.99 -3.64 14.47
CA LEU A 152 -8.78 -3.56 13.02
C LEU A 152 -8.05 -2.24 12.71
N MET A 153 -6.80 -2.34 12.29
CA MET A 153 -6.05 -1.20 11.76
C MET A 153 -6.22 -1.16 10.25
N ALA A 154 -6.78 -0.11 9.72
CA ALA A 154 -7.07 0.04 8.29
C ALA A 154 -5.95 0.82 7.59
N ILE A 155 -5.40 0.27 6.50
CA ILE A 155 -4.29 0.90 5.76
C ILE A 155 -4.74 2.03 4.83
N SER A 156 -6.03 2.16 4.59
CA SER A 156 -6.64 3.27 3.84
C SER A 156 -7.96 3.69 4.47
N LYS A 157 -8.41 4.90 4.17
CA LYS A 157 -9.71 5.41 4.61
C LYS A 157 -10.86 4.58 4.03
N GLN A 158 -10.71 4.09 2.79
CA GLN A 158 -11.68 3.17 2.20
C GLN A 158 -11.74 1.86 3.00
N THR A 159 -10.60 1.27 3.39
CA THR A 159 -10.55 0.07 4.23
C THR A 159 -11.19 0.31 5.59
N TYR A 160 -10.97 1.48 6.20
CA TYR A 160 -11.61 1.89 7.45
C TYR A 160 -13.15 1.89 7.32
N GLY A 161 -13.68 2.56 6.28
CA GLY A 161 -15.10 2.58 6.00
C GLY A 161 -15.69 1.19 5.74
N ILE A 162 -14.98 0.32 4.99
CA ILE A 162 -15.40 -1.09 4.77
C ILE A 162 -15.50 -1.84 6.10
N ASN A 163 -14.48 -1.76 6.95
CA ASN A 163 -14.49 -2.43 8.26
C ASN A 163 -15.68 -1.98 9.09
N HIS A 164 -15.90 -0.67 9.16
CA HIS A 164 -16.99 -0.08 9.94
C HIS A 164 -18.35 -0.57 9.47
N ARG A 165 -18.68 -0.41 8.18
CA ARG A 165 -19.98 -0.77 7.62
C ARG A 165 -20.27 -2.27 7.67
N ILE A 166 -19.24 -3.11 7.50
CA ILE A 166 -19.41 -4.56 7.61
C ILE A 166 -19.76 -4.95 9.05
N LEU A 167 -19.05 -4.46 10.04
CA LEU A 167 -19.33 -4.78 11.45
C LEU A 167 -20.70 -4.23 11.87
N GLU A 168 -21.03 -3.00 11.51
CA GLU A 168 -22.32 -2.37 11.79
C GLU A 168 -23.49 -3.18 11.18
N ARG A 169 -23.35 -3.62 9.93
CA ARG A 169 -24.36 -4.44 9.24
C ARG A 169 -24.64 -5.77 9.94
N PHE A 170 -23.68 -6.30 10.70
CA PHE A 170 -23.83 -7.51 11.52
C PHE A 170 -24.27 -7.23 12.96
N GLY A 171 -24.58 -5.98 13.29
CA GLY A 171 -25.01 -5.59 14.63
C GLY A 171 -23.92 -5.69 15.68
N GLU A 172 -22.66 -5.59 15.27
CA GLU A 172 -21.53 -5.59 16.19
C GLU A 172 -21.35 -4.21 16.83
N GLU A 173 -20.98 -4.19 18.09
CA GLU A 173 -20.55 -2.96 18.75
C GLU A 173 -19.17 -2.54 18.24
N ILE A 174 -19.03 -1.25 17.89
CA ILE A 174 -17.81 -0.67 17.36
C ILE A 174 -17.35 0.46 18.29
N PRO A 175 -16.72 0.14 19.42
CA PRO A 175 -16.10 1.15 20.26
C PRO A 175 -14.95 1.85 19.51
N GLU A 176 -14.67 3.10 19.85
CA GLU A 176 -13.70 3.96 19.16
C GLU A 176 -12.31 3.32 18.95
N HIS A 177 -11.86 2.51 19.92
CA HIS A 177 -10.55 1.83 19.84
C HIS A 177 -10.54 0.60 18.94
N ARG A 178 -11.69 0.11 18.44
CA ARG A 178 -11.79 -1.16 17.69
C ARG A 178 -11.37 -1.04 16.23
N ILE A 179 -11.57 0.13 15.61
CA ILE A 179 -11.14 0.39 14.23
C ILE A 179 -10.31 1.66 14.25
N THR A 180 -9.12 1.60 13.67
CA THR A 180 -8.22 2.75 13.59
C THR A 180 -7.64 2.89 12.18
N TYR A 181 -7.38 4.14 11.75
CA TYR A 181 -6.75 4.42 10.48
C TYR A 181 -5.22 4.45 10.65
N VAL A 182 -4.55 3.50 10.03
CA VAL A 182 -3.09 3.32 10.10
C VAL A 182 -2.54 3.09 8.70
N PRO A 183 -2.40 4.15 7.87
CA PRO A 183 -1.81 4.03 6.55
C PRO A 183 -0.35 3.59 6.65
N HIS A 184 0.14 2.92 5.61
CA HIS A 184 1.56 2.57 5.55
C HIS A 184 2.44 3.80 5.61
N GLY A 185 3.55 3.69 6.32
CA GLY A 185 4.51 4.77 6.49
C GLY A 185 5.66 4.69 5.50
N ILE A 186 6.00 5.83 4.90
CA ILE A 186 7.17 5.94 4.03
C ILE A 186 8.35 6.49 4.80
N ASP A 187 9.52 5.91 4.60
CA ASP A 187 10.77 6.40 5.19
C ASP A 187 11.23 7.67 4.47
N THR A 188 10.96 8.83 5.07
CA THR A 188 11.32 10.14 4.53
C THR A 188 12.83 10.43 4.54
N SER A 189 13.62 9.59 5.23
CA SER A 189 15.08 9.64 5.20
C SER A 189 15.68 8.80 4.06
N MET A 190 14.91 7.85 3.54
CA MET A 190 15.28 7.00 2.42
C MET A 190 14.79 7.56 1.08
N PHE A 191 13.56 8.07 1.06
CA PHE A 191 12.95 8.70 -0.10
C PHE A 191 12.93 10.22 0.11
N PHE A 192 13.64 10.95 -0.74
CA PHE A 192 13.79 12.39 -0.64
C PHE A 192 14.24 13.00 -1.99
N PRO A 193 14.02 14.30 -2.20
CA PRO A 193 14.55 15.02 -3.37
C PRO A 193 16.07 15.01 -3.38
N VAL A 194 16.67 14.43 -4.42
CA VAL A 194 18.12 14.31 -4.56
C VAL A 194 18.71 15.57 -5.17
N ASP A 195 19.87 15.99 -4.70
CA ASP A 195 20.65 17.08 -5.32
C ASP A 195 21.06 16.67 -6.75
N LYS A 196 20.84 17.57 -7.70
CA LYS A 196 21.19 17.35 -9.12
C LYS A 196 22.69 17.20 -9.37
N ASN A 197 23.54 17.57 -8.41
CA ASN A 197 24.99 17.36 -8.44
C ASN A 197 25.39 15.99 -7.86
N ASN A 198 24.46 15.18 -7.37
CA ASN A 198 24.74 13.84 -6.89
C ASN A 198 25.22 12.97 -8.05
N GLU A 199 26.38 12.32 -7.90
CA GLU A 199 27.01 11.52 -8.97
C GLU A 199 26.12 10.36 -9.43
N GLU A 200 25.48 9.64 -8.50
CA GLU A 200 24.58 8.54 -8.82
C GLU A 200 23.33 9.01 -9.59
N PHE A 201 22.79 10.18 -9.23
CA PHE A 201 21.69 10.80 -9.96
C PHE A 201 22.11 11.16 -11.38
N ILE A 202 23.27 11.80 -11.56
CA ILE A 202 23.80 12.20 -12.87
C ILE A 202 24.01 10.98 -13.77
N GLU A 203 24.60 9.90 -13.24
CA GLU A 203 24.84 8.66 -13.97
C GLU A 203 23.51 8.05 -14.43
N GLU A 204 22.53 7.94 -13.54
CA GLU A 204 21.25 7.32 -13.82
C GLU A 204 20.39 8.18 -14.75
N ASP A 205 20.35 9.51 -14.55
CA ASP A 205 19.66 10.45 -15.44
C ASP A 205 20.24 10.41 -16.86
N ASN A 206 21.58 10.28 -16.99
CA ASN A 206 22.25 10.09 -18.28
C ASN A 206 21.86 8.75 -18.93
N ARG A 207 21.77 7.68 -18.16
CA ARG A 207 21.31 6.35 -18.66
C ARG A 207 19.90 6.41 -19.20
N ILE A 208 19.00 7.08 -18.47
CA ILE A 208 17.56 7.13 -18.80
C ILE A 208 17.31 8.13 -19.95
N ARG A 209 17.79 9.36 -19.86
CA ARG A 209 17.49 10.42 -20.81
C ARG A 209 18.40 10.42 -22.05
N GLY A 210 19.58 9.82 -21.94
CA GLY A 210 20.57 9.87 -23.02
C GLY A 210 21.01 11.31 -23.35
N ASN A 211 21.00 11.64 -24.62
CA ASN A 211 21.42 12.96 -25.12
C ASN A 211 20.38 14.08 -24.88
N ASN A 212 19.09 13.75 -24.76
CA ASN A 212 18.05 14.73 -24.53
C ASN A 212 17.74 14.85 -23.02
N LYS A 213 18.34 15.85 -22.36
CA LYS A 213 18.19 16.10 -20.92
C LYS A 213 16.83 16.67 -20.54
N ASP A 214 16.06 17.15 -21.49
CA ASP A 214 14.71 17.67 -21.28
C ASP A 214 13.62 16.64 -21.60
N LYS A 215 14.01 15.42 -21.96
CA LYS A 215 13.09 14.31 -22.22
C LYS A 215 12.14 14.11 -21.03
N PHE A 216 10.85 14.07 -21.31
CA PHE A 216 9.82 13.83 -20.30
C PHE A 216 9.73 12.33 -19.96
N VAL A 217 10.03 11.97 -18.72
CA VAL A 217 10.10 10.59 -18.26
C VAL A 217 8.88 10.23 -17.42
N VAL A 218 8.04 9.36 -17.96
CA VAL A 218 6.93 8.69 -17.23
C VAL A 218 7.47 7.41 -16.63
N MET A 219 7.36 7.23 -15.33
CA MET A 219 7.81 6.00 -14.66
C MET A 219 6.63 5.19 -14.14
N TRP A 220 6.67 3.88 -14.38
CA TRP A 220 5.78 2.90 -13.78
C TRP A 220 6.60 1.89 -12.97
N ASN A 221 6.37 1.85 -11.66
CA ASN A 221 7.05 0.93 -10.73
C ASN A 221 6.02 0.04 -10.04
N ASN A 222 5.81 -1.14 -10.56
CA ASN A 222 4.89 -2.14 -10.01
C ASN A 222 5.30 -3.54 -10.50
N ARG A 223 4.84 -4.58 -9.78
CA ARG A 223 4.87 -5.93 -10.31
C ARG A 223 3.94 -6.04 -11.52
N ASN A 224 4.39 -6.71 -12.58
CA ASN A 224 3.58 -6.98 -13.75
C ASN A 224 2.52 -8.06 -13.44
N ILE A 225 1.36 -7.65 -12.96
CA ILE A 225 0.20 -8.50 -12.69
C ILE A 225 -1.08 -7.81 -13.18
N HIS A 226 -2.13 -8.60 -13.47
CA HIS A 226 -3.34 -8.14 -14.13
C HIS A 226 -3.97 -6.89 -13.47
N ARG A 227 -4.16 -6.90 -12.15
CA ARG A 227 -4.79 -5.76 -11.45
C ARG A 227 -4.01 -4.44 -11.51
N LYS A 228 -2.74 -4.46 -11.95
CA LYS A 228 -1.91 -3.26 -12.13
C LYS A 228 -2.03 -2.64 -13.51
N HIS A 229 -2.75 -3.28 -14.41
CA HIS A 229 -3.04 -2.80 -15.77
C HIS A 229 -1.82 -2.28 -16.54
N PRO A 230 -0.69 -3.01 -16.60
CA PRO A 230 0.52 -2.53 -17.29
C PRO A 230 0.29 -2.26 -18.78
N GLY A 231 -0.62 -2.99 -19.42
CA GLY A 231 -0.99 -2.74 -20.81
C GLY A 231 -1.69 -1.39 -21.02
N ASP A 232 -2.58 -1.01 -20.09
CA ASP A 232 -3.25 0.30 -20.14
C ASP A 232 -2.26 1.45 -19.91
N VAL A 233 -1.20 1.22 -19.10
CA VAL A 233 -0.11 2.19 -18.94
C VAL A 233 0.63 2.42 -20.24
N VAL A 234 0.95 1.37 -21.00
CA VAL A 234 1.59 1.51 -22.32
C VAL A 234 0.69 2.23 -23.31
N LEU A 235 -0.63 1.93 -23.33
CA LEU A 235 -1.59 2.62 -24.18
C LEU A 235 -1.76 4.10 -23.80
N ALA A 236 -1.76 4.41 -22.50
CA ALA A 236 -1.82 5.78 -22.00
C ALA A 236 -0.59 6.58 -22.40
N TYR A 237 0.59 5.98 -22.28
CA TYR A 237 1.84 6.57 -22.75
C TYR A 237 1.81 6.79 -24.27
N LYS A 238 1.36 5.82 -25.06
CA LYS A 238 1.15 6.00 -26.50
C LYS A 238 0.23 7.18 -26.80
N HIS A 239 -0.88 7.32 -26.07
CA HIS A 239 -1.81 8.42 -26.22
C HIS A 239 -1.16 9.77 -25.89
N LEU A 240 -0.38 9.87 -24.81
CA LEU A 240 0.45 11.04 -24.51
C LEU A 240 1.33 11.40 -25.72
N CYS A 241 2.09 10.45 -26.26
CA CYS A 241 2.99 10.67 -27.39
C CYS A 241 2.25 11.18 -28.62
N GLN A 242 1.09 10.60 -28.94
CA GLN A 242 0.24 11.06 -30.04
C GLN A 242 -0.25 12.51 -29.85
N LEU A 243 -0.55 12.91 -28.60
CA LEU A 243 -0.90 14.31 -28.30
C LEU A 243 0.29 15.24 -28.47
N VAL A 244 1.49 14.84 -28.05
CA VAL A 244 2.73 15.60 -28.25
C VAL A 244 2.98 15.83 -29.73
N ASP A 245 2.97 14.79 -30.56
CA ASP A 245 3.20 14.87 -31.99
C ASP A 245 2.12 15.73 -32.69
N LYS A 246 0.86 15.54 -32.33
CA LYS A 246 -0.28 16.33 -32.87
C LYS A 246 -0.14 17.82 -32.58
N ASN A 247 0.50 18.19 -31.48
CA ASN A 247 0.69 19.59 -31.09
C ASN A 247 2.08 20.14 -31.46
N GLY A 248 2.80 19.47 -32.37
CA GLY A 248 4.04 19.95 -32.98
C GLY A 248 5.32 19.62 -32.24
N GLY A 249 5.29 18.72 -31.21
CA GLY A 249 6.45 18.13 -30.57
C GLY A 249 6.99 16.93 -31.39
N ASN A 250 8.00 16.27 -30.84
CA ASN A 250 8.58 15.03 -31.37
C ASN A 250 8.65 13.98 -30.23
N ALA A 251 7.54 13.28 -30.02
CA ALA A 251 7.41 12.37 -28.86
C ALA A 251 8.47 11.26 -28.85
N SER A 252 8.98 10.81 -30.00
CA SER A 252 10.03 9.79 -30.06
C SER A 252 11.36 10.27 -29.46
N GLU A 253 11.61 11.58 -29.44
CA GLU A 253 12.78 12.18 -28.80
C GLU A 253 12.48 12.81 -27.45
N ASP A 254 11.26 13.36 -27.27
CA ASP A 254 10.87 14.17 -26.13
C ASP A 254 10.25 13.37 -24.99
N CYS A 255 9.83 12.11 -25.21
CA CYS A 255 9.17 11.29 -24.21
C CYS A 255 9.89 9.95 -23.99
N LEU A 256 9.73 9.38 -22.78
CA LEU A 256 10.18 8.03 -22.44
C LEU A 256 9.24 7.41 -21.39
N LEU A 257 8.83 6.16 -21.61
CA LEU A 257 8.22 5.35 -20.57
C LEU A 257 9.29 4.45 -19.94
N LEU A 258 9.58 4.66 -18.67
CA LEU A 258 10.43 3.80 -17.85
C LEU A 258 9.56 2.80 -17.07
N MET A 259 9.65 1.53 -17.39
CA MET A 259 8.93 0.46 -16.71
C MET A 259 9.88 -0.33 -15.81
N HIS A 260 9.86 -0.02 -14.51
CA HIS A 260 10.64 -0.74 -13.50
C HIS A 260 9.85 -1.97 -13.04
N THR A 261 10.02 -3.07 -13.76
CA THR A 261 9.27 -4.33 -13.58
C THR A 261 9.90 -5.47 -14.34
N GLN A 262 9.54 -6.71 -14.00
CA GLN A 262 9.80 -7.86 -14.87
C GLN A 262 8.88 -7.74 -16.10
N PRO A 263 9.43 -7.69 -17.32
CA PRO A 263 8.63 -7.50 -18.54
C PRO A 263 7.68 -8.67 -18.84
N ILE A 264 7.99 -9.86 -18.32
CA ILE A 264 7.18 -11.08 -18.45
C ILE A 264 6.95 -11.66 -17.04
N ASP A 265 5.70 -11.78 -16.61
CA ASP A 265 5.28 -12.45 -15.37
C ASP A 265 4.11 -13.41 -15.69
N HIS A 266 4.09 -14.58 -15.08
CA HIS A 266 3.03 -15.58 -15.29
C HIS A 266 1.62 -15.08 -14.92
N ASN A 267 1.55 -14.10 -14.01
CA ASN A 267 0.29 -13.49 -13.58
C ASN A 267 0.03 -12.12 -14.25
N GLY A 268 0.77 -11.80 -15.28
CA GLY A 268 0.75 -10.50 -15.94
C GLY A 268 0.68 -10.58 -17.47
N THR A 269 1.25 -9.57 -18.08
CA THR A 269 1.28 -9.37 -19.54
C THR A 269 2.69 -9.61 -20.07
N ASP A 270 2.82 -10.18 -21.26
CA ASP A 270 4.05 -10.10 -22.04
C ASP A 270 4.20 -8.66 -22.57
N LEU A 271 4.90 -7.84 -21.80
CA LEU A 271 5.08 -6.42 -22.11
C LEU A 271 6.02 -6.19 -23.30
N VAL A 272 6.93 -7.12 -23.57
CA VAL A 272 7.83 -7.02 -24.73
C VAL A 272 7.03 -7.13 -26.01
N SER A 273 6.20 -8.18 -26.12
CA SER A 273 5.31 -8.35 -27.27
C SER A 273 4.30 -7.21 -27.37
N LEU A 274 3.70 -6.79 -26.26
CA LEU A 274 2.72 -5.72 -26.24
C LEU A 274 3.30 -4.38 -26.74
N VAL A 275 4.49 -4.00 -26.27
CA VAL A 275 5.17 -2.77 -26.73
C VAL A 275 5.55 -2.88 -28.21
N GLY A 276 6.07 -4.03 -28.63
CA GLY A 276 6.43 -4.28 -30.03
C GLY A 276 5.27 -4.17 -31.00
N GLU A 277 4.06 -4.55 -30.58
CA GLU A 277 2.87 -4.52 -31.44
C GLU A 277 2.08 -3.20 -31.31
N LEU A 278 1.98 -2.64 -30.10
CA LEU A 278 1.05 -1.53 -29.83
C LEU A 278 1.74 -0.18 -29.63
N CYS A 279 3.06 -0.11 -29.37
CA CYS A 279 3.75 1.13 -29.02
C CYS A 279 5.20 1.18 -29.57
N ASN A 280 5.47 0.51 -30.69
CA ASN A 280 6.81 0.40 -31.26
C ASN A 280 7.38 1.72 -31.81
N GLU A 281 6.53 2.74 -32.01
CA GLU A 281 6.92 4.06 -32.51
C GLU A 281 7.58 4.95 -31.45
N TYR A 282 7.36 4.64 -30.17
CA TYR A 282 7.77 5.48 -29.04
C TYR A 282 8.69 4.73 -28.08
N PRO A 283 9.67 5.40 -27.45
CA PRO A 283 10.66 4.74 -26.60
C PRO A 283 10.05 4.25 -25.30
N VAL A 284 10.25 2.94 -25.02
CA VAL A 284 9.95 2.29 -23.75
C VAL A 284 11.21 1.62 -23.25
N LEU A 285 11.62 1.92 -22.03
CA LEU A 285 12.78 1.34 -21.35
C LEU A 285 12.32 0.41 -20.22
N PHE A 286 12.64 -0.88 -20.35
CA PHE A 286 12.45 -1.83 -19.25
C PHE A 286 13.66 -1.83 -18.33
N ASP A 287 13.41 -1.70 -17.03
CA ASP A 287 14.39 -1.88 -15.96
C ASP A 287 13.89 -3.00 -15.05
N ASP A 288 14.43 -4.20 -15.26
CA ASP A 288 13.97 -5.44 -14.61
C ASP A 288 14.81 -5.83 -13.38
N LYS A 289 15.76 -4.99 -13.00
CA LYS A 289 16.63 -5.26 -11.86
C LYS A 289 15.94 -4.94 -10.55
N ILE A 290 16.03 -5.86 -9.60
CA ILE A 290 15.68 -5.55 -8.21
C ILE A 290 16.77 -4.62 -7.65
N VAL A 291 16.39 -3.42 -7.29
CA VAL A 291 17.31 -2.40 -6.75
C VAL A 291 17.00 -2.11 -5.26
N PRO A 292 18.01 -1.75 -4.47
CA PRO A 292 17.77 -1.30 -3.09
C PRO A 292 17.05 0.07 -3.07
N SER A 293 16.41 0.40 -1.95
CA SER A 293 15.54 1.58 -1.82
C SER A 293 16.25 2.91 -2.13
N ASN A 294 17.55 3.03 -1.81
CA ASN A 294 18.33 4.23 -2.16
C ASN A 294 18.47 4.42 -3.69
N LYS A 295 18.67 3.34 -4.43
CA LYS A 295 18.66 3.37 -5.90
C LYS A 295 17.28 3.63 -6.47
N LEU A 296 16.24 3.06 -5.85
CA LEU A 296 14.85 3.33 -6.23
C LEU A 296 14.51 4.82 -6.03
N ASN A 297 15.00 5.44 -4.95
CA ASN A 297 14.88 6.88 -4.76
C ASN A 297 15.50 7.69 -5.91
N ILE A 298 16.68 7.29 -6.41
CA ILE A 298 17.30 7.91 -7.58
C ILE A 298 16.39 7.79 -8.81
N LEU A 299 15.82 6.61 -9.07
CA LEU A 299 14.90 6.40 -10.21
C LEU A 299 13.67 7.31 -10.12
N TYR A 300 13.05 7.46 -8.94
CA TYR A 300 11.95 8.41 -8.75
C TYR A 300 12.37 9.86 -9.03
N ASN A 301 13.56 10.26 -8.60
CA ASN A 301 14.09 11.59 -8.86
C ASN A 301 14.46 11.84 -10.35
N CYS A 302 14.72 10.77 -11.12
CA CYS A 302 14.92 10.85 -12.57
C CYS A 302 13.60 10.94 -13.34
N ALA A 303 12.47 10.55 -12.76
CA ALA A 303 11.16 10.63 -13.39
C ALA A 303 10.58 12.05 -13.29
N ASP A 304 9.83 12.46 -14.32
CA ASP A 304 9.03 13.69 -14.30
C ASP A 304 7.63 13.45 -13.68
N VAL A 305 7.14 12.21 -13.80
CA VAL A 305 5.87 11.77 -13.22
C VAL A 305 5.89 10.26 -13.00
N VAL A 306 5.28 9.81 -11.90
CA VAL A 306 5.06 8.38 -11.64
C VAL A 306 3.58 8.06 -11.80
N ILE A 307 3.30 6.92 -12.45
CA ILE A 307 1.94 6.51 -12.79
C ILE A 307 1.55 5.21 -12.06
N ASN A 308 0.32 5.14 -11.54
CA ASN A 308 -0.26 3.90 -11.02
C ASN A 308 -1.73 3.78 -11.43
N MET A 309 -2.02 2.80 -12.27
CA MET A 309 -3.35 2.57 -12.85
C MET A 309 -4.00 1.27 -12.35
N ALA A 310 -3.58 0.81 -11.17
CA ALA A 310 -4.17 -0.36 -10.56
C ALA A 310 -5.69 -0.23 -10.43
N SER A 311 -6.42 -1.31 -10.71
CA SER A 311 -7.87 -1.38 -10.49
C SER A 311 -8.24 -1.58 -9.02
N ASN A 312 -7.30 -2.07 -8.23
CA ASN A 312 -7.37 -2.23 -6.78
C ASN A 312 -5.99 -1.98 -6.19
N GLU A 313 -5.93 -1.14 -5.18
CA GLU A 313 -4.69 -0.84 -4.48
C GLU A 313 -4.95 -0.55 -3.01
N GLY A 314 -4.45 -1.42 -2.13
CA GLY A 314 -4.65 -1.26 -0.69
C GLY A 314 -4.05 0.03 -0.15
N PHE A 315 -2.85 0.38 -0.61
CA PHE A 315 -2.19 1.63 -0.24
C PHE A 315 -1.47 2.29 -1.42
N GLY A 316 -0.59 1.58 -2.16
CA GLY A 316 0.22 2.12 -3.24
C GLY A 316 1.58 2.65 -2.78
N LEU A 317 2.44 1.75 -2.27
CA LEU A 317 3.76 2.11 -1.76
C LEU A 317 4.58 2.89 -2.80
N GLY A 318 4.63 2.43 -4.05
CA GLY A 318 5.44 3.06 -5.10
C GLY A 318 5.06 4.51 -5.41
N THR A 319 3.78 4.86 -5.35
CA THR A 319 3.33 6.25 -5.53
C THR A 319 3.60 7.11 -4.30
N ALA A 320 3.43 6.57 -3.10
CA ALA A 320 3.76 7.27 -1.86
C ALA A 320 5.28 7.52 -1.74
N GLU A 321 6.11 6.56 -2.16
CA GLU A 321 7.58 6.73 -2.27
C GLU A 321 7.93 7.83 -3.27
N ALA A 322 7.28 7.84 -4.46
CA ALA A 322 7.48 8.87 -5.48
C ALA A 322 7.11 10.27 -4.96
N ILE A 323 5.95 10.42 -4.32
CA ILE A 323 5.54 11.68 -3.69
C ILE A 323 6.59 12.12 -2.65
N THR A 324 7.08 11.17 -1.85
CA THR A 324 8.08 11.45 -0.81
C THR A 324 9.42 11.87 -1.42
N ALA A 325 9.78 11.33 -2.59
CA ALA A 325 10.94 11.77 -3.37
C ALA A 325 10.74 13.14 -4.05
N GLY A 326 9.54 13.72 -3.98
CA GLY A 326 9.20 15.01 -4.61
C GLY A 326 8.79 14.88 -6.08
N THR A 327 8.37 13.70 -6.52
CA THR A 327 7.93 13.42 -7.89
C THR A 327 6.40 13.40 -7.97
N PRO A 328 5.79 14.19 -8.88
CA PRO A 328 4.35 14.19 -9.09
C PRO A 328 3.81 12.83 -9.56
N ILE A 329 2.51 12.60 -9.39
CA ILE A 329 1.87 11.34 -9.75
C ILE A 329 0.65 11.51 -10.65
N VAL A 330 0.33 10.44 -11.39
CA VAL A 330 -0.97 10.19 -12.02
C VAL A 330 -1.50 8.88 -11.47
N VAL A 331 -2.69 8.89 -10.88
CA VAL A 331 -3.24 7.70 -10.21
C VAL A 331 -4.71 7.50 -10.56
N ASN A 332 -5.11 6.22 -10.65
CA ASN A 332 -6.52 5.84 -10.63
C ASN A 332 -7.13 6.12 -9.26
N VAL A 333 -8.33 6.69 -9.22
CA VAL A 333 -9.06 6.97 -7.96
C VAL A 333 -9.67 5.67 -7.44
N THR A 334 -8.90 4.90 -6.72
CA THR A 334 -9.30 3.60 -6.14
C THR A 334 -8.53 3.32 -4.84
N GLY A 335 -9.15 2.61 -3.91
CA GLY A 335 -8.53 2.15 -2.67
C GLY A 335 -7.71 3.21 -1.95
N GLY A 336 -6.51 2.83 -1.51
CA GLY A 336 -5.58 3.72 -0.81
C GLY A 336 -4.91 4.79 -1.68
N LEU A 337 -5.00 4.70 -3.01
CA LEU A 337 -4.54 5.78 -3.90
C LEU A 337 -5.36 7.06 -3.70
N GLN A 338 -6.63 6.96 -3.28
CA GLN A 338 -7.46 8.10 -2.93
C GLN A 338 -6.86 8.92 -1.79
N ASP A 339 -6.27 8.26 -0.81
CA ASP A 339 -5.66 8.91 0.36
C ASP A 339 -4.44 9.76 -0.03
N GLN A 340 -3.73 9.36 -1.10
CA GLN A 340 -2.55 10.05 -1.62
C GLN A 340 -2.90 11.26 -2.50
N CYS A 341 -4.16 11.39 -2.91
CA CYS A 341 -4.61 12.51 -3.75
C CYS A 341 -4.78 13.83 -2.96
N GLY A 342 -4.85 13.78 -1.65
CA GLY A 342 -5.10 14.98 -0.86
C GLY A 342 -6.43 15.65 -1.22
N PHE A 343 -7.50 14.85 -1.38
CA PHE A 343 -8.84 15.36 -1.67
C PHE A 343 -9.39 16.21 -0.53
N ILE A 344 -10.01 17.33 -0.90
CA ILE A 344 -10.67 18.26 0.03
C ILE A 344 -12.16 17.97 0.05
N ASN A 345 -12.70 17.71 1.23
CA ASN A 345 -14.12 17.56 1.46
C ASN A 345 -14.82 18.91 1.22
N PRO A 346 -15.76 19.02 0.27
CA PRO A 346 -16.40 20.29 -0.08
C PRO A 346 -17.30 20.85 1.05
N GLU A 347 -17.76 20.01 1.98
CA GLU A 347 -18.61 20.43 3.10
C GLU A 347 -17.79 21.10 4.21
N THR A 348 -16.60 20.58 4.50
CA THR A 348 -15.77 21.05 5.63
C THR A 348 -14.61 21.94 5.17
N ASN A 349 -14.25 21.91 3.89
CA ASN A 349 -13.06 22.53 3.30
C ASN A 349 -11.74 22.07 3.97
N THR A 350 -11.72 20.83 4.47
CA THR A 350 -10.55 20.12 5.02
C THR A 350 -10.29 18.86 4.22
N TYR A 351 -9.18 18.16 4.47
CA TYR A 351 -8.96 16.84 3.88
C TYR A 351 -10.06 15.88 4.32
N PHE A 352 -10.50 14.98 3.43
CA PHE A 352 -11.36 13.88 3.81
C PHE A 352 -10.73 13.07 4.95
N THR A 353 -11.53 12.74 5.95
CA THR A 353 -11.16 11.90 7.08
C THR A 353 -11.59 10.45 6.85
N GLU A 354 -11.11 9.53 7.67
CA GLU A 354 -11.58 8.14 7.67
C GLU A 354 -13.08 8.02 7.98
N ASP A 355 -13.60 8.88 8.86
CA ASP A 355 -15.03 8.92 9.21
C ASP A 355 -15.91 9.40 8.03
N ASP A 356 -15.37 10.27 7.18
CA ASP A 356 -16.08 10.65 5.95
C ASP A 356 -16.29 9.43 5.05
N TYR A 357 -15.30 8.52 4.95
CA TYR A 357 -15.40 7.30 4.14
C TYR A 357 -16.38 6.27 4.68
N VAL A 358 -16.79 6.35 5.94
CA VAL A 358 -17.93 5.57 6.45
C VAL A 358 -19.23 5.98 5.76
N LYS A 359 -19.36 7.27 5.42
CA LYS A 359 -20.56 7.86 4.81
C LYS A 359 -20.52 7.83 3.28
N VAL A 360 -19.40 8.26 2.69
CA VAL A 360 -19.28 8.40 1.23
C VAL A 360 -18.90 7.09 0.52
N HIS A 361 -18.47 6.08 1.26
CA HIS A 361 -18.01 4.76 0.82
C HIS A 361 -16.73 4.79 -0.02
N THR A 362 -16.68 5.58 -1.07
CA THR A 362 -15.53 5.74 -1.96
C THR A 362 -15.70 7.00 -2.81
N LEU A 363 -14.60 7.57 -3.27
CA LEU A 363 -14.61 8.75 -4.14
C LEU A 363 -14.44 8.40 -5.62
N HIS A 364 -14.56 7.13 -6.01
CA HIS A 364 -14.32 6.68 -7.38
C HIS A 364 -15.43 7.05 -8.39
N ARG A 365 -16.55 7.61 -7.97
CA ARG A 365 -17.63 8.06 -8.86
C ARG A 365 -17.30 9.42 -9.49
N LYS A 366 -17.00 9.43 -10.79
CA LYS A 366 -16.65 10.64 -11.54
C LYS A 366 -17.79 11.66 -11.61
N ASP A 367 -19.03 11.20 -11.75
CA ASP A 367 -20.24 12.03 -11.81
C ASP A 367 -20.50 12.82 -10.52
N GLU A 368 -20.12 12.26 -9.39
CA GLU A 368 -20.28 12.87 -8.06
C GLU A 368 -19.01 13.60 -7.59
N TRP A 369 -17.85 12.98 -7.78
CA TRP A 369 -16.58 13.41 -7.18
C TRP A 369 -15.54 13.92 -8.19
N GLY A 370 -15.83 13.92 -9.49
CA GLY A 370 -14.84 14.25 -10.53
C GLY A 370 -14.33 15.70 -10.52
N ASN A 371 -14.95 16.57 -9.73
CA ASN A 371 -14.55 17.97 -9.57
C ASN A 371 -13.96 18.30 -8.20
N LEU A 372 -13.60 17.27 -7.39
CA LEU A 372 -12.98 17.51 -6.10
C LEU A 372 -11.66 18.28 -6.24
N LYS A 373 -11.45 19.23 -5.33
CA LYS A 373 -10.12 19.81 -5.14
C LYS A 373 -9.19 18.74 -4.60
N HIS A 374 -7.97 18.69 -5.11
CA HIS A 374 -6.96 17.72 -4.75
C HIS A 374 -5.59 18.39 -4.63
N GLY A 375 -4.58 17.64 -4.18
CA GLY A 375 -3.21 18.12 -4.09
C GLY A 375 -2.63 18.51 -5.45
N GLU A 376 -1.76 19.51 -5.47
CA GLU A 376 -1.12 19.99 -6.69
C GLU A 376 -0.13 18.97 -7.29
N TRP A 377 0.33 17.99 -6.49
CA TRP A 377 1.28 16.93 -6.89
C TRP A 377 0.64 15.77 -7.63
N VAL A 378 -0.67 15.77 -7.81
CA VAL A 378 -1.40 14.63 -8.36
C VAL A 378 -2.36 15.07 -9.47
N LYS A 379 -2.46 14.23 -10.51
CA LYS A 379 -3.55 14.25 -11.48
C LYS A 379 -4.37 12.98 -11.24
N PRO A 380 -5.48 13.06 -10.48
CA PRO A 380 -6.35 11.91 -10.26
C PRO A 380 -7.14 11.60 -11.52
N VAL A 381 -7.25 10.31 -11.85
CA VAL A 381 -8.07 9.84 -12.98
C VAL A 381 -9.15 8.92 -12.42
N TRP A 382 -10.41 9.28 -12.65
CA TRP A 382 -11.54 8.50 -12.17
C TRP A 382 -11.81 7.29 -13.06
N PRO A 383 -12.19 6.14 -12.49
CA PRO A 383 -12.59 4.98 -13.28
C PRO A 383 -13.70 5.33 -14.26
N SER A 384 -13.57 4.86 -15.48
CA SER A 384 -14.61 4.95 -16.52
C SER A 384 -15.52 3.72 -16.54
N ASN A 385 -15.07 2.63 -15.92
CA ASN A 385 -15.79 1.37 -15.81
C ASN A 385 -15.45 0.67 -14.50
N ILE A 386 -16.46 0.07 -13.89
CA ILE A 386 -16.32 -0.81 -12.73
C ILE A 386 -16.76 -2.19 -13.17
N SER A 387 -15.86 -3.16 -13.15
CA SER A 387 -16.17 -4.56 -13.46
C SER A 387 -16.18 -5.41 -12.21
N VAL A 388 -16.94 -6.51 -12.26
CA VAL A 388 -16.98 -7.51 -11.20
C VAL A 388 -16.25 -8.74 -11.68
N GLN A 389 -15.27 -9.20 -10.91
CA GLN A 389 -14.54 -10.44 -11.17
C GLN A 389 -14.42 -11.24 -9.89
N GLY A 390 -13.91 -12.44 -10.01
CA GLY A 390 -13.68 -13.30 -8.87
C GLY A 390 -12.77 -14.46 -9.23
N SER A 391 -12.37 -15.16 -8.21
CA SER A 391 -11.61 -16.42 -8.27
C SER A 391 -11.83 -17.20 -6.97
N VAL A 392 -11.43 -18.44 -6.94
CA VAL A 392 -11.35 -19.15 -5.66
C VAL A 392 -10.05 -18.74 -4.96
N PRO A 393 -10.06 -18.29 -3.72
CA PRO A 393 -11.15 -18.20 -2.73
C PRO A 393 -11.84 -16.82 -2.65
N THR A 394 -11.76 -15.98 -3.66
CA THR A 394 -12.37 -14.65 -3.70
C THR A 394 -13.67 -14.71 -4.50
N PRO A 395 -14.86 -14.77 -3.88
CA PRO A 395 -16.13 -14.91 -4.59
C PRO A 395 -16.36 -13.81 -5.63
N TYR A 396 -16.03 -12.57 -5.29
CA TYR A 396 -16.04 -11.42 -6.20
C TYR A 396 -15.19 -10.28 -5.65
N ILE A 397 -14.70 -9.44 -6.54
CA ILE A 397 -14.09 -8.14 -6.27
C ILE A 397 -14.60 -7.14 -7.30
N PHE A 398 -14.54 -5.87 -6.97
CA PHE A 398 -14.80 -4.78 -7.91
C PHE A 398 -13.47 -4.25 -8.44
N ASP A 399 -13.35 -4.17 -9.77
CA ASP A 399 -12.19 -3.60 -10.44
C ASP A 399 -12.54 -2.22 -10.99
N ASP A 400 -11.87 -1.21 -10.49
CA ASP A 400 -11.99 0.18 -10.91
C ASP A 400 -11.04 0.45 -12.09
N ARG A 401 -11.55 0.46 -13.32
CA ARG A 401 -10.72 0.64 -14.52
C ARG A 401 -10.85 2.03 -15.12
N ALA A 402 -9.77 2.79 -15.13
CA ALA A 402 -9.70 4.07 -15.82
C ALA A 402 -9.49 3.89 -17.34
N ASP A 403 -10.01 4.81 -18.15
CA ASP A 403 -9.75 4.86 -19.60
C ASP A 403 -8.31 5.33 -19.83
N PHE A 404 -7.55 4.59 -20.64
CA PHE A 404 -6.16 4.93 -20.96
C PHE A 404 -6.01 6.32 -21.63
N ARG A 405 -7.06 6.83 -22.28
CA ARG A 405 -7.05 8.18 -22.88
C ARG A 405 -7.17 9.26 -21.82
N ASP A 406 -8.00 9.07 -20.80
CA ASP A 406 -8.08 10.01 -19.67
C ASP A 406 -6.72 10.05 -18.93
N ILE A 407 -6.08 8.90 -18.79
CA ILE A 407 -4.73 8.79 -18.22
C ILE A 407 -3.70 9.52 -19.08
N GLY A 408 -3.72 9.27 -20.39
CA GLY A 408 -2.82 9.92 -21.35
C GLY A 408 -3.01 11.44 -21.40
N ASN A 409 -4.25 11.94 -21.25
CA ASN A 409 -4.53 13.36 -21.10
C ASN A 409 -3.92 13.94 -19.82
N ALA A 410 -4.03 13.25 -18.69
CA ALA A 410 -3.41 13.67 -17.43
C ALA A 410 -1.87 13.69 -17.51
N LEU A 411 -1.27 12.74 -18.25
CA LEU A 411 0.17 12.75 -18.54
C LEU A 411 0.54 13.93 -19.45
N TYR A 412 -0.29 14.24 -20.45
CA TYR A 412 -0.08 15.39 -21.34
C TYR A 412 -0.17 16.72 -20.60
N ASP A 413 -1.08 16.84 -19.63
CA ASP A 413 -1.13 18.01 -18.75
C ASP A 413 0.15 18.20 -17.95
N TRP A 414 0.77 17.10 -17.46
CA TRP A 414 2.10 17.17 -16.83
C TRP A 414 3.21 17.49 -17.82
N TYR A 415 3.17 16.94 -19.04
CA TYR A 415 4.15 17.24 -20.10
C TYR A 415 4.16 18.73 -20.44
N THR A 416 3.00 19.36 -20.56
CA THR A 416 2.86 20.78 -20.89
C THR A 416 3.09 21.72 -19.70
N THR A 417 3.05 21.19 -18.46
CA THR A 417 3.39 21.95 -17.24
C THR A 417 4.91 22.24 -17.24
N PRO A 418 5.35 23.48 -17.03
CA PRO A 418 6.78 23.80 -16.93
C PRO A 418 7.51 22.95 -15.89
N LYS A 419 8.76 22.56 -16.20
CA LYS A 419 9.55 21.65 -15.34
C LYS A 419 9.67 22.13 -13.88
N GLU A 420 9.87 23.44 -13.68
CA GLU A 420 9.98 24.00 -12.33
C GLU A 420 8.63 23.99 -11.58
N GLU A 421 7.52 24.13 -12.28
CA GLU A 421 6.18 24.02 -11.68
C GLU A 421 5.88 22.58 -11.30
N ARG A 422 6.23 21.58 -12.15
CA ARG A 422 6.12 20.15 -11.81
C ARG A 422 6.91 19.83 -10.54
N LYS A 423 8.15 20.33 -10.47
CA LYS A 423 9.01 20.13 -9.30
C LYS A 423 8.41 20.77 -8.04
N ALA A 424 7.93 22.01 -8.15
CA ALA A 424 7.27 22.69 -7.03
C ALA A 424 6.02 21.92 -6.55
N ALA A 425 5.23 21.40 -7.48
CA ALA A 425 4.08 20.56 -7.18
C ALA A 425 4.49 19.28 -6.45
N GLY A 426 5.52 18.58 -6.91
CA GLY A 426 6.04 17.38 -6.25
C GLY A 426 6.52 17.65 -4.82
N LEU A 427 7.18 18.79 -4.56
CA LEU A 427 7.61 19.17 -3.20
C LEU A 427 6.43 19.40 -2.25
N LYS A 428 5.30 19.94 -2.73
CA LYS A 428 4.05 20.03 -1.94
C LYS A 428 3.52 18.64 -1.57
N GLY A 429 3.66 17.67 -2.47
CA GLY A 429 3.35 16.27 -2.15
C GLY A 429 4.20 15.71 -1.01
N ARG A 430 5.50 15.97 -1.02
CA ARG A 430 6.38 15.59 0.08
C ARG A 430 5.98 16.26 1.41
N GLU A 431 5.60 17.52 1.37
CA GLU A 431 5.07 18.21 2.56
C GLU A 431 3.80 17.53 3.08
N PHE A 432 2.89 17.13 2.20
CA PHE A 432 1.68 16.39 2.55
C PHE A 432 2.00 15.04 3.23
N ILE A 433 2.90 14.22 2.65
CA ILE A 433 3.31 12.93 3.24
C ILE A 433 3.95 13.12 4.64
N SER A 434 4.65 14.21 4.84
CA SER A 434 5.33 14.52 6.11
C SER A 434 4.47 15.28 7.12
N ASN A 435 3.24 15.66 6.72
CA ASN A 435 2.33 16.42 7.59
C ASN A 435 1.96 15.60 8.85
N PRO A 436 2.08 16.16 10.07
CA PRO A 436 1.85 15.40 11.31
C PRO A 436 0.40 14.96 11.51
N GLU A 437 -0.59 15.61 10.90
CA GLU A 437 -2.00 15.30 11.07
C GLU A 437 -2.48 14.26 10.06
N VAL A 438 -2.20 14.48 8.78
CA VAL A 438 -2.72 13.66 7.68
C VAL A 438 -1.66 12.82 6.99
N GLY A 439 -0.40 12.99 7.36
CA GLY A 439 0.73 12.39 6.67
C GLY A 439 0.87 10.88 6.85
N MET A 440 1.77 10.33 6.02
CA MET A 440 2.02 8.90 5.86
C MET A 440 3.52 8.60 6.02
N SER A 441 4.20 9.25 6.99
CA SER A 441 5.58 8.93 7.31
C SER A 441 5.69 7.67 8.18
N ARG A 442 6.83 6.99 8.12
CA ARG A 442 7.11 5.80 8.94
C ARG A 442 6.96 6.08 10.44
N THR A 443 7.37 7.25 10.90
CA THR A 443 7.22 7.65 12.29
C THR A 443 5.76 7.75 12.69
N LEU A 444 4.92 8.40 11.88
CA LEU A 444 3.49 8.52 12.14
C LEU A 444 2.78 7.16 12.12
N MET A 445 3.16 6.27 11.20
CA MET A 445 2.65 4.89 11.20
C MET A 445 2.99 4.18 12.51
N ALA A 446 4.24 4.26 12.96
CA ALA A 446 4.69 3.64 14.21
C ALA A 446 3.93 4.19 15.43
N ASP A 447 3.76 5.50 15.53
CA ASP A 447 3.02 6.15 16.63
C ASP A 447 1.53 5.72 16.64
N ARG A 448 0.88 5.66 15.45
CA ARG A 448 -0.50 5.19 15.31
C ARG A 448 -0.63 3.71 15.71
N ILE A 449 0.30 2.85 15.28
CA ILE A 449 0.34 1.44 15.68
C ILE A 449 0.50 1.29 17.18
N SER A 450 1.50 1.99 17.77
CA SER A 450 1.74 1.93 19.20
C SER A 450 0.52 2.38 20.00
N LYS A 451 -0.11 3.49 19.59
CA LYS A 451 -1.34 3.99 20.22
C LYS A 451 -2.46 2.97 20.12
N SER A 452 -2.76 2.46 18.91
CA SER A 452 -3.87 1.54 18.68
C SER A 452 -3.72 0.23 19.47
N ILE A 453 -2.50 -0.33 19.55
CA ILE A 453 -2.23 -1.53 20.31
C ILE A 453 -2.37 -1.28 21.82
N ASN A 454 -1.85 -0.16 22.35
CA ASN A 454 -1.97 0.18 23.75
C ASN A 454 -3.43 0.45 24.15
N ASP A 455 -4.19 1.21 23.35
CA ASP A 455 -5.62 1.43 23.56
C ASP A 455 -6.40 0.10 23.60
N THR A 456 -5.98 -0.88 22.77
CA THR A 456 -6.57 -2.22 22.81
C THR A 456 -6.23 -2.95 24.10
N PHE A 457 -4.99 -2.91 24.59
CA PHE A 457 -4.63 -3.54 25.87
C PHE A 457 -5.42 -2.95 27.04
N ASP A 458 -5.63 -1.65 27.05
CA ASP A 458 -6.36 -0.95 28.11
C ASP A 458 -7.86 -1.31 28.13
N ASN A 459 -8.41 -1.71 26.98
CA ASN A 459 -9.84 -2.02 26.83
C ASN A 459 -10.13 -3.53 26.64
N PHE A 460 -9.11 -4.38 26.51
CA PHE A 460 -9.31 -5.80 26.25
C PHE A 460 -9.94 -6.53 27.43
N ASN A 461 -11.07 -7.17 27.15
CA ASN A 461 -11.75 -8.06 28.10
C ASN A 461 -11.71 -9.48 27.55
N PRO A 462 -10.96 -10.42 28.20
CA PRO A 462 -10.90 -11.79 27.74
C PRO A 462 -12.29 -12.43 27.63
N ARG A 463 -12.54 -13.13 26.55
CA ARG A 463 -13.79 -13.87 26.37
C ARG A 463 -13.96 -14.93 27.44
N LYS A 464 -15.19 -15.14 27.90
CA LYS A 464 -15.50 -16.21 28.86
C LYS A 464 -15.25 -17.58 28.20
N LYS A 465 -14.57 -18.44 28.94
CA LYS A 465 -14.42 -19.84 28.52
C LYS A 465 -15.77 -20.53 28.50
N PHE A 466 -16.00 -21.38 27.49
CA PHE A 466 -17.18 -22.24 27.50
C PHE A 466 -17.10 -23.21 28.72
N SER A 467 -18.22 -23.40 29.37
CA SER A 467 -18.40 -24.48 30.36
C SER A 467 -19.40 -25.49 29.81
N LEU A 468 -19.01 -26.77 29.80
CA LEU A 468 -19.95 -27.84 29.46
C LEU A 468 -20.69 -28.21 30.74
N HIS A 469 -22.01 -27.98 30.72
CA HIS A 469 -22.88 -28.51 31.78
C HIS A 469 -23.49 -29.79 31.25
N LEU A 470 -23.13 -30.92 31.85
CA LEU A 470 -23.84 -32.19 31.65
C LEU A 470 -25.16 -32.06 32.39
N ALA A 471 -26.28 -32.18 31.63
CA ALA A 471 -27.63 -32.22 32.21
C ALA A 471 -27.90 -33.54 32.91
#